data_44f4db6794e3da7e4a55f9478450acdf
#
_entry.id   44f4db6794e3da7e4a55f9478450acdf
#
_cell.length_a   1.000
_cell.length_b   1.000
_cell.length_c   1.000
_cell.angle_alpha   90.00
_cell.angle_beta   90.00
_cell.angle_gamma   90.00
#
_symmetry.space_group_name_H-M   'P 1'
#
loop_
_entity.id
_entity.type
_entity.pdbx_description
1 polymer ?
#
loop_
_entity_poly.entity_id
_entity_poly.type
_entity_poly.pdbx_seq_one_letter_code
_entity_poly.pdbx_strand_id
1 'polypeptide(L)'
;MLRVFVDSLSKGVEMKNVTLCATQMACSWDIDDNIARAEGLVRAAASEGAEIILLQELFETPYFCIDEDPKYFSLAKSRENNALIQHFSTLAKDLGVVLPISFFERAGQVFFNSLVVADADGTIKGLYRKSHIPQNPGYEEKFYFSPGNTGFQVIDTKFARLGCAICWDQWFPEAARAMTLMGAEVLLYPTAIGSEPEAPELDSAAHWQRVMQGHAAANVIPVVASNRVGSEAGKRSEITFYGSSFITDFTGAKISEADRQSQTHILATLDLFAAAQY
;
A
#
# COMPACT_ATOMS: atom_id res chain seq x y z
N MET A 1 -15.06 -34.15 28.12
CA MET A 1 -13.84 -34.21 27.28
C MET A 1 -13.53 -32.92 26.51
N LEU A 2 -14.50 -32.14 26.10
CA LEU A 2 -14.25 -30.88 25.38
C LEU A 2 -13.63 -29.76 26.22
N ARG A 3 -13.91 -29.66 27.52
CA ARG A 3 -13.35 -28.63 28.42
C ARG A 3 -11.85 -28.76 28.70
N VAL A 4 -11.28 -29.96 28.59
CA VAL A 4 -9.84 -30.18 28.84
C VAL A 4 -8.97 -29.76 27.67
N PHE A 5 -9.54 -29.67 26.45
CA PHE A 5 -8.80 -29.18 25.25
C PHE A 5 -8.71 -27.67 25.19
N VAL A 6 -9.70 -26.95 25.72
CA VAL A 6 -9.71 -25.45 25.71
C VAL A 6 -8.71 -24.90 26.74
N ASP A 7 -8.56 -25.57 27.90
CA ASP A 7 -7.62 -25.10 28.95
C ASP A 7 -6.13 -25.36 28.62
N SER A 8 -5.82 -26.25 27.68
CA SER A 8 -4.43 -26.47 27.25
C SER A 8 -3.95 -25.46 26.17
N LEU A 9 -4.88 -24.83 25.47
CA LEU A 9 -4.59 -23.80 24.48
C LEU A 9 -4.43 -22.39 25.09
N SER A 10 -4.88 -22.18 26.32
CA SER A 10 -4.81 -20.89 27.01
C SER A 10 -3.49 -20.61 27.75
N LYS A 11 -2.55 -21.56 27.76
CA LYS A 11 -1.23 -21.36 28.36
C LYS A 11 -0.20 -20.99 27.30
N GLY A 12 -0.01 -19.69 27.07
CA GLY A 12 1.16 -19.17 26.37
C GLY A 12 0.93 -18.63 24.97
N VAL A 13 -0.26 -18.15 24.65
CA VAL A 13 -0.45 -17.37 23.43
C VAL A 13 -0.05 -15.93 23.72
N GLU A 14 1.18 -15.60 23.33
CA GLU A 14 1.69 -14.24 23.37
C GLU A 14 0.87 -13.39 22.40
N MET A 15 0.21 -12.33 22.90
CA MET A 15 -0.45 -11.32 22.04
C MET A 15 0.58 -10.74 21.10
N LYS A 16 0.33 -10.76 19.80
CA LYS A 16 1.19 -10.20 18.78
C LYS A 16 0.65 -8.82 18.37
N ASN A 17 0.84 -7.84 19.23
CA ASN A 17 0.49 -6.46 18.91
C ASN A 17 1.44 -5.91 17.84
N VAL A 18 0.87 -5.37 16.76
CA VAL A 18 1.61 -4.69 15.70
C VAL A 18 0.96 -3.34 15.43
N THR A 19 1.78 -2.29 15.39
CA THR A 19 1.32 -0.94 15.06
C THR A 19 1.50 -0.67 13.58
N LEU A 20 0.36 -0.60 12.87
CA LEU A 20 0.26 -0.31 11.45
C LEU A 20 0.12 1.19 11.22
N CYS A 21 0.67 1.67 10.11
CA CYS A 21 0.53 3.06 9.69
C CYS A 21 0.15 3.14 8.21
N ALA A 22 -0.78 4.04 7.89
CA ALA A 22 -1.04 4.51 6.54
C ALA A 22 -0.66 5.99 6.43
N THR A 23 0.05 6.35 5.37
CA THR A 23 0.40 7.75 5.07
C THR A 23 -0.46 8.28 3.93
N GLN A 24 -0.52 9.60 3.78
CA GLN A 24 -1.01 10.27 2.58
C GLN A 24 -0.31 11.60 2.37
N MET A 25 0.07 11.89 1.13
CA MET A 25 0.69 13.17 0.76
C MET A 25 0.37 13.54 -0.69
N ALA A 26 0.51 14.83 -1.02
CA ALA A 26 0.54 15.32 -2.39
C ALA A 26 1.92 15.09 -3.00
N CYS A 27 1.99 14.94 -4.32
CA CYS A 27 3.25 14.86 -5.06
C CYS A 27 3.40 16.01 -6.05
N SER A 28 4.64 16.38 -6.30
CA SER A 28 5.02 17.40 -7.30
C SER A 28 6.09 16.84 -8.24
N TRP A 29 6.48 17.59 -9.28
CA TRP A 29 7.60 17.21 -10.15
C TRP A 29 8.98 17.45 -9.51
N ASP A 30 9.02 17.96 -8.29
CA ASP A 30 10.24 17.98 -7.47
C ASP A 30 10.36 16.64 -6.75
N ILE A 31 11.14 15.72 -7.34
CA ILE A 31 11.32 14.36 -6.85
C ILE A 31 11.99 14.35 -5.46
N ASP A 32 12.95 15.21 -5.26
CA ASP A 32 13.69 15.26 -3.99
C ASP A 32 12.78 15.74 -2.85
N ASP A 33 11.88 16.70 -3.12
CA ASP A 33 10.87 17.14 -2.16
C ASP A 33 9.85 16.05 -1.84
N ASN A 34 9.41 15.27 -2.85
CA ASN A 34 8.50 14.12 -2.60
C ASN A 34 9.16 13.07 -1.71
N ILE A 35 10.43 12.74 -1.98
CA ILE A 35 11.20 11.79 -1.16
C ILE A 35 11.37 12.32 0.27
N ALA A 36 11.73 13.60 0.42
CA ALA A 36 11.91 14.21 1.75
C ALA A 36 10.59 14.24 2.55
N ARG A 37 9.46 14.53 1.91
CA ARG A 37 8.13 14.49 2.56
C ARG A 37 7.74 13.07 2.97
N ALA A 38 7.93 12.09 2.09
CA ALA A 38 7.68 10.69 2.41
C ALA A 38 8.55 10.22 3.58
N GLU A 39 9.86 10.55 3.59
CA GLU A 39 10.75 10.28 4.72
C GLU A 39 10.28 10.97 5.99
N GLY A 40 9.85 12.23 5.93
CA GLY A 40 9.32 12.96 7.08
C GLY A 40 8.12 12.27 7.71
N LEU A 41 7.18 11.79 6.89
CA LEU A 41 6.02 11.02 7.35
C LEU A 41 6.42 9.68 7.97
N VAL A 42 7.38 8.97 7.37
CA VAL A 42 7.90 7.70 7.91
C VAL A 42 8.56 7.92 9.27
N ARG A 43 9.41 8.96 9.40
CA ARG A 43 10.08 9.28 10.68
C ARG A 43 9.09 9.68 11.76
N ALA A 44 8.08 10.48 11.41
CA ALA A 44 7.04 10.88 12.35
C ALA A 44 6.25 9.65 12.83
N ALA A 45 5.77 8.81 11.92
CA ALA A 45 5.05 7.58 12.27
C ALA A 45 5.90 6.63 13.13
N ALA A 46 7.18 6.43 12.78
CA ALA A 46 8.08 5.59 13.56
C ALA A 46 8.30 6.14 14.98
N SER A 47 8.39 7.47 15.14
CA SER A 47 8.52 8.11 16.47
C SER A 47 7.30 7.93 17.36
N GLU A 48 6.13 7.65 16.76
CA GLU A 48 4.87 7.34 17.43
C GLU A 48 4.65 5.83 17.62
N GLY A 49 5.66 5.01 17.26
CA GLY A 49 5.65 3.57 17.50
C GLY A 49 5.13 2.71 16.32
N ALA A 50 4.98 3.29 15.12
CA ALA A 50 4.63 2.50 13.95
C ALA A 50 5.73 1.49 13.61
N GLU A 51 5.34 0.25 13.29
CA GLU A 51 6.24 -0.86 12.96
C GLU A 51 6.18 -1.22 11.47
N ILE A 52 4.99 -1.09 10.86
CA ILE A 52 4.76 -1.28 9.41
C ILE A 52 4.13 -0.01 8.88
N ILE A 53 4.83 0.68 7.97
CA ILE A 53 4.41 1.99 7.47
C ILE A 53 4.22 1.91 5.96
N LEU A 54 2.97 2.10 5.51
CA LEU A 54 2.60 2.07 4.11
C LEU A 54 2.64 3.47 3.51
N LEU A 55 3.46 3.66 2.47
CA LEU A 55 3.44 4.83 1.59
C LEU A 55 2.44 4.62 0.45
N GLN A 56 1.99 5.69 -0.21
CA GLN A 56 1.11 5.60 -1.36
C GLN A 56 1.81 5.05 -2.62
N GLU A 57 1.02 4.67 -3.63
CA GLU A 57 1.50 4.18 -4.94
C GLU A 57 2.31 5.25 -5.68
N LEU A 58 3.48 4.87 -6.26
CA LEU A 58 4.33 5.70 -7.13
C LEU A 58 4.64 7.09 -6.54
N PHE A 59 4.90 7.16 -5.24
CA PHE A 59 5.01 8.42 -4.48
C PHE A 59 6.21 9.29 -4.85
N GLU A 60 7.15 8.78 -5.64
CA GLU A 60 8.34 9.52 -6.10
C GLU A 60 7.98 10.68 -7.04
N THR A 61 6.85 10.58 -7.75
CA THR A 61 6.41 11.54 -8.76
C THR A 61 4.91 11.83 -8.65
N PRO A 62 4.39 12.87 -9.32
CA PRO A 62 2.97 12.92 -9.65
C PRO A 62 2.51 11.64 -10.36
N TYR A 63 1.22 11.38 -10.33
CA TYR A 63 0.61 10.24 -11.02
C TYR A 63 0.62 10.48 -12.54
N PHE A 64 1.79 10.28 -13.16
CA PHE A 64 2.03 10.56 -14.57
C PHE A 64 1.12 9.80 -15.53
N CYS A 65 0.45 8.76 -15.05
CA CYS A 65 -0.51 7.96 -15.83
C CYS A 65 -1.83 8.69 -16.14
N ILE A 66 -1.97 9.97 -15.75
CA ILE A 66 -3.07 10.84 -16.22
C ILE A 66 -3.03 11.00 -17.74
N ASP A 67 -1.82 11.01 -18.33
CA ASP A 67 -1.60 11.15 -19.77
C ASP A 67 -0.81 9.98 -20.34
N GLU A 68 -1.06 9.65 -21.60
CA GLU A 68 -0.18 8.81 -22.42
C GLU A 68 0.94 9.68 -23.01
N ASP A 69 2.09 9.79 -22.33
CA ASP A 69 3.24 10.56 -22.80
C ASP A 69 4.53 9.72 -22.74
N PRO A 70 5.12 9.38 -23.91
CA PRO A 70 6.33 8.55 -23.96
C PRO A 70 7.51 9.09 -23.15
N LYS A 71 7.56 10.41 -22.86
CA LYS A 71 8.64 10.99 -22.06
C LYS A 71 8.74 10.39 -20.66
N TYR A 72 7.61 9.94 -20.08
CA TYR A 72 7.58 9.41 -18.72
C TYR A 72 8.19 8.00 -18.58
N PHE A 73 8.47 7.29 -19.69
CA PHE A 73 9.27 6.06 -19.60
C PHE A 73 10.70 6.31 -19.07
N SER A 74 11.19 7.55 -19.15
CA SER A 74 12.46 7.94 -18.54
C SER A 74 12.47 7.93 -17.02
N LEU A 75 11.30 7.92 -16.38
CA LEU A 75 11.15 7.82 -14.93
C LEU A 75 11.39 6.38 -14.41
N ALA A 76 11.25 5.37 -15.29
CA ALA A 76 11.39 3.98 -14.92
C ALA A 76 12.84 3.64 -14.56
N LYS A 77 13.01 2.96 -13.45
CA LYS A 77 14.31 2.54 -12.91
C LYS A 77 14.38 1.03 -12.75
N SER A 78 15.57 0.45 -12.99
CA SER A 78 15.81 -0.95 -12.62
C SER A 78 15.65 -1.12 -11.10
N ARG A 79 15.20 -2.28 -10.66
CA ARG A 79 15.19 -2.62 -9.23
C ARG A 79 16.60 -2.62 -8.65
N GLU A 80 17.56 -3.16 -9.43
CA GLU A 80 18.97 -3.16 -9.08
C GLU A 80 19.52 -1.72 -9.12
N ASN A 81 20.23 -1.31 -8.09
CA ASN A 81 20.81 0.03 -7.94
C ASN A 81 19.80 1.19 -7.97
N ASN A 82 18.55 0.92 -7.60
CA ASN A 82 17.52 1.95 -7.48
C ASN A 82 17.76 2.81 -6.24
N ALA A 83 18.05 4.10 -6.44
CA ALA A 83 18.36 5.03 -5.34
C ALA A 83 17.19 5.19 -4.36
N LEU A 84 15.93 5.18 -4.85
CA LEU A 84 14.74 5.23 -4.00
C LEU A 84 14.69 4.02 -3.06
N ILE A 85 14.86 2.81 -3.62
CA ILE A 85 14.86 1.57 -2.82
C ILE A 85 16.00 1.59 -1.80
N GLN A 86 17.22 2.00 -2.20
CA GLN A 86 18.36 2.08 -1.29
C GLN A 86 18.13 3.09 -0.16
N HIS A 87 17.55 4.25 -0.48
CA HIS A 87 17.24 5.28 0.50
C HIS A 87 16.25 4.75 1.56
N PHE A 88 15.09 4.24 1.12
CA PHE A 88 14.06 3.76 2.04
C PHE A 88 14.43 2.44 2.73
N SER A 89 15.26 1.58 2.15
CA SER A 89 15.77 0.41 2.87
C SER A 89 16.77 0.78 3.96
N THR A 90 17.58 1.81 3.73
CA THR A 90 18.43 2.38 4.78
C THR A 90 17.59 3.01 5.90
N LEU A 91 16.57 3.78 5.55
CA LEU A 91 15.62 4.37 6.49
C LEU A 91 14.88 3.31 7.32
N ALA A 92 14.42 2.22 6.67
CA ALA A 92 13.79 1.09 7.35
C ALA A 92 14.69 0.48 8.41
N LYS A 93 15.97 0.27 8.08
CA LYS A 93 16.99 -0.22 9.01
C LYS A 93 17.23 0.74 10.17
N ASP A 94 17.42 2.03 9.89
CA ASP A 94 17.76 3.04 10.88
C ASP A 94 16.65 3.23 11.92
N LEU A 95 15.39 3.10 11.47
CA LEU A 95 14.20 3.22 12.32
C LEU A 95 13.70 1.88 12.87
N GLY A 96 14.18 0.76 12.35
CA GLY A 96 13.73 -0.58 12.73
C GLY A 96 12.29 -0.90 12.31
N VAL A 97 11.80 -0.31 11.21
CA VAL A 97 10.43 -0.43 10.67
C VAL A 97 10.39 -1.17 9.35
N VAL A 98 9.23 -1.69 8.97
CA VAL A 98 8.98 -2.32 7.67
C VAL A 98 8.35 -1.29 6.72
N LEU A 99 8.94 -1.16 5.51
CA LEU A 99 8.52 -0.21 4.48
C LEU A 99 8.23 -0.91 3.15
N PRO A 100 6.97 -1.02 2.72
CA PRO A 100 6.62 -1.28 1.32
C PRO A 100 6.93 -0.04 0.46
N ILE A 101 7.74 -0.22 -0.59
CA ILE A 101 8.24 0.87 -1.45
C ILE A 101 7.72 0.64 -2.85
N SER A 102 6.78 1.49 -3.29
CA SER A 102 6.22 1.47 -4.65
C SER A 102 7.09 2.28 -5.60
N PHE A 103 7.33 1.76 -6.81
CA PHE A 103 8.18 2.42 -7.81
C PHE A 103 7.84 2.00 -9.24
N PHE A 104 8.21 2.82 -10.21
CA PHE A 104 8.13 2.50 -11.64
C PHE A 104 9.34 1.64 -12.03
N GLU A 105 9.10 0.36 -12.27
CA GLU A 105 10.16 -0.61 -12.59
C GLU A 105 10.40 -0.73 -14.10
N ARG A 106 11.68 -0.71 -14.47
CA ARG A 106 12.16 -1.17 -15.77
C ARG A 106 12.88 -2.52 -15.58
N ALA A 107 12.31 -3.60 -16.12
CA ALA A 107 12.91 -4.94 -16.12
C ALA A 107 13.28 -5.35 -17.57
N GLY A 108 14.51 -5.06 -17.97
CA GLY A 108 14.96 -5.22 -19.34
C GLY A 108 14.24 -4.26 -20.28
N GLN A 109 13.38 -4.79 -21.17
CA GLN A 109 12.56 -4.01 -22.11
C GLN A 109 11.08 -3.89 -21.66
N VAL A 110 10.73 -4.40 -20.48
CA VAL A 110 9.36 -4.41 -19.95
C VAL A 110 9.27 -3.47 -18.76
N PHE A 111 8.13 -2.83 -18.59
CA PHE A 111 7.87 -1.87 -17.54
C PHE A 111 6.73 -2.35 -16.64
N PHE A 112 6.87 -2.14 -15.33
CA PHE A 112 5.89 -2.57 -14.35
C PHE A 112 5.64 -1.49 -13.29
N ASN A 113 4.44 -1.47 -12.76
CA ASN A 113 4.13 -0.83 -11.50
C ASN A 113 4.47 -1.82 -10.39
N SER A 114 5.48 -1.55 -9.60
CA SER A 114 6.10 -2.53 -8.72
C SER A 114 6.21 -2.05 -7.28
N LEU A 115 6.29 -3.01 -6.37
CA LEU A 115 6.50 -2.79 -4.95
C LEU A 115 7.53 -3.79 -4.43
N VAL A 116 8.50 -3.29 -3.67
CA VAL A 116 9.39 -4.12 -2.84
C VAL A 116 9.12 -3.85 -1.35
N VAL A 117 9.43 -4.81 -0.49
CA VAL A 117 9.32 -4.63 0.96
C VAL A 117 10.72 -4.60 1.56
N ALA A 118 11.07 -3.46 2.16
CA ALA A 118 12.25 -3.35 3.03
C ALA A 118 11.86 -3.77 4.45
N ASP A 119 12.51 -4.80 4.97
CA ASP A 119 12.32 -5.26 6.34
C ASP A 119 13.05 -4.34 7.34
N ALA A 120 12.75 -4.49 8.61
CA ALA A 120 13.28 -3.69 9.71
C ALA A 120 14.82 -3.76 9.87
N ASP A 121 15.50 -4.67 9.21
CA ASP A 121 16.96 -4.74 9.12
C ASP A 121 17.51 -4.10 7.83
N GLY A 122 16.64 -3.55 6.97
CA GLY A 122 16.96 -2.95 5.68
C GLY A 122 17.06 -3.95 4.54
N THR A 123 16.85 -5.24 4.77
CA THR A 123 16.88 -6.23 3.68
C THR A 123 15.61 -6.17 2.83
N ILE A 124 15.76 -6.31 1.51
CA ILE A 124 14.61 -6.41 0.60
C ILE A 124 14.11 -7.84 0.59
N LYS A 125 12.88 -8.06 1.06
CA LYS A 125 12.26 -9.40 1.26
C LYS A 125 11.42 -9.90 0.10
N GLY A 126 10.98 -9.04 -0.80
CA GLY A 126 10.13 -9.49 -1.90
C GLY A 126 9.97 -8.44 -2.99
N LEU A 127 9.34 -8.87 -4.07
CA LEU A 127 8.93 -8.01 -5.19
C LEU A 127 7.53 -8.43 -5.61
N TYR A 128 6.61 -7.49 -5.63
CA TYR A 128 5.30 -7.64 -6.25
C TYR A 128 5.18 -6.69 -7.43
N ARG A 129 4.63 -7.17 -8.55
CA ARG A 129 4.28 -6.39 -9.73
C ARG A 129 2.77 -6.37 -9.86
N LYS A 130 2.17 -5.20 -9.96
CA LYS A 130 0.71 -4.97 -10.07
C LYS A 130 0.09 -5.88 -11.12
N SER A 131 -0.85 -6.71 -10.71
CA SER A 131 -1.47 -7.72 -11.56
C SER A 131 -2.56 -7.11 -12.46
N HIS A 132 -3.38 -6.22 -11.91
CA HIS A 132 -4.50 -5.61 -12.60
C HIS A 132 -4.17 -4.17 -12.95
N ILE A 133 -4.02 -3.88 -14.24
CA ILE A 133 -3.63 -2.57 -14.76
C ILE A 133 -4.87 -1.86 -15.31
N PRO A 134 -5.27 -0.70 -14.72
CA PRO A 134 -6.42 0.06 -15.20
C PRO A 134 -6.15 0.72 -16.55
N GLN A 135 -7.24 1.03 -17.25
CA GLN A 135 -7.24 1.83 -18.48
C GLN A 135 -8.56 2.57 -18.57
N ASN A 136 -8.58 3.80 -18.12
CA ASN A 136 -9.67 4.75 -18.26
C ASN A 136 -9.06 6.14 -18.45
N PRO A 137 -9.81 7.11 -18.99
CA PRO A 137 -9.35 8.50 -19.06
C PRO A 137 -8.88 9.01 -17.71
N GLY A 138 -7.64 9.51 -17.67
CA GLY A 138 -6.94 9.91 -16.44
C GLY A 138 -6.26 8.78 -15.68
N TYR A 139 -6.50 7.51 -16.05
CA TYR A 139 -5.87 6.33 -15.46
C TYR A 139 -5.30 5.43 -16.57
N GLU A 140 -4.39 6.01 -17.38
CA GLU A 140 -3.83 5.41 -18.61
C GLU A 140 -2.67 4.47 -18.31
N GLU A 141 -2.81 3.61 -17.30
CA GLU A 141 -1.69 2.78 -16.82
C GLU A 141 -1.25 1.72 -17.84
N LYS A 142 -2.16 1.20 -18.69
CA LYS A 142 -1.78 0.21 -19.71
C LYS A 142 -0.85 0.75 -20.78
N PHE A 143 -0.75 2.07 -20.93
CA PHE A 143 0.25 2.68 -21.81
C PHE A 143 1.67 2.44 -21.28
N TYR A 144 1.84 2.40 -19.97
CA TYR A 144 3.15 2.30 -19.32
C TYR A 144 3.47 0.89 -18.83
N PHE A 145 2.52 0.19 -18.24
CA PHE A 145 2.79 -1.02 -17.47
C PHE A 145 2.23 -2.27 -18.14
N SER A 146 3.06 -3.30 -18.15
CA SER A 146 2.61 -4.67 -18.39
C SER A 146 1.97 -5.24 -17.13
N PRO A 147 0.98 -6.13 -17.25
CA PRO A 147 0.49 -6.91 -16.12
C PRO A 147 1.62 -7.63 -15.40
N GLY A 148 1.56 -7.65 -14.09
CA GLY A 148 2.57 -8.30 -13.26
C GLY A 148 2.70 -9.80 -13.52
N ASN A 149 3.91 -10.31 -13.42
CA ASN A 149 4.26 -11.70 -13.64
C ASN A 149 4.82 -12.41 -12.39
N THR A 150 4.68 -11.78 -11.21
CA THR A 150 5.11 -12.35 -9.92
C THR A 150 4.04 -13.24 -9.30
N GLY A 151 2.78 -13.14 -9.74
CA GLY A 151 1.63 -13.66 -9.02
C GLY A 151 1.40 -12.92 -7.70
N PHE A 152 0.36 -13.30 -6.96
CA PHE A 152 0.15 -12.81 -5.60
C PHE A 152 1.19 -13.43 -4.68
N GLN A 153 1.68 -12.64 -3.73
CA GLN A 153 2.73 -13.05 -2.81
C GLN A 153 2.39 -12.67 -1.38
N VAL A 154 2.91 -13.46 -0.44
CA VAL A 154 2.97 -13.11 0.98
C VAL A 154 4.43 -13.00 1.35
N ILE A 155 4.79 -11.89 1.97
CA ILE A 155 6.17 -11.53 2.28
C ILE A 155 6.36 -11.59 3.79
N ASP A 156 7.27 -12.46 4.25
CA ASP A 156 7.61 -12.60 5.66
C ASP A 156 8.51 -11.44 6.09
N THR A 157 8.08 -10.70 7.13
CA THR A 157 8.82 -9.59 7.72
C THR A 157 9.00 -9.80 9.22
N LYS A 158 9.79 -8.93 9.86
CA LYS A 158 10.00 -8.95 11.30
C LYS A 158 8.69 -8.93 12.11
N PHE A 159 7.68 -8.18 11.66
CA PHE A 159 6.49 -7.91 12.46
C PHE A 159 5.27 -8.70 12.01
N ALA A 160 5.12 -8.96 10.71
CA ALA A 160 3.97 -9.69 10.17
C ALA A 160 4.28 -10.30 8.81
N ARG A 161 3.41 -11.25 8.38
CA ARG A 161 3.34 -11.76 7.01
C ARG A 161 2.43 -10.85 6.19
N LEU A 162 2.99 -10.16 5.20
CA LEU A 162 2.31 -9.11 4.46
C LEU A 162 1.82 -9.62 3.10
N GLY A 163 0.53 -9.52 2.84
CA GLY A 163 -0.04 -9.60 1.51
C GLY A 163 -0.01 -8.20 0.88
N CYS A 164 0.78 -8.00 -0.16
CA CYS A 164 0.90 -6.71 -0.83
C CYS A 164 0.26 -6.75 -2.21
N ALA A 165 -0.67 -5.83 -2.47
CA ALA A 165 -1.25 -5.60 -3.78
C ALA A 165 -1.29 -4.09 -4.05
N ILE A 166 -1.46 -3.64 -5.29
CA ILE A 166 -1.32 -2.23 -5.65
C ILE A 166 -2.63 -1.71 -6.28
N CYS A 167 -3.19 -0.66 -5.68
CA CYS A 167 -4.29 0.17 -6.20
C CYS A 167 -5.42 -0.64 -6.86
N TRP A 168 -5.47 -0.73 -8.21
CA TRP A 168 -6.55 -1.40 -8.97
C TRP A 168 -6.76 -2.87 -8.58
N ASP A 169 -5.74 -3.56 -8.05
CA ASP A 169 -5.88 -4.91 -7.47
C ASP A 169 -6.94 -4.95 -6.36
N GLN A 170 -7.21 -3.81 -5.71
CA GLN A 170 -8.20 -3.67 -4.65
C GLN A 170 -9.64 -4.00 -5.07
N TRP A 171 -9.94 -3.92 -6.38
CA TRP A 171 -11.26 -4.24 -6.88
C TRP A 171 -11.51 -5.75 -7.09
N PHE A 172 -10.45 -6.56 -6.97
CA PHE A 172 -10.47 -7.99 -7.23
C PHE A 172 -10.43 -8.78 -5.93
N PRO A 173 -11.56 -9.34 -5.45
CA PRO A 173 -11.61 -10.11 -4.21
C PRO A 173 -10.71 -11.34 -4.23
N GLU A 174 -10.39 -11.87 -5.42
CA GLU A 174 -9.47 -12.98 -5.63
C GLU A 174 -8.07 -12.67 -5.11
N ALA A 175 -7.60 -11.41 -5.25
CA ALA A 175 -6.28 -10.98 -4.75
C ALA A 175 -6.22 -11.09 -3.22
N ALA A 176 -7.19 -10.49 -2.53
CA ALA A 176 -7.27 -10.54 -1.07
C ALA A 176 -7.41 -11.98 -0.55
N ARG A 177 -8.30 -12.78 -1.16
CA ARG A 177 -8.52 -14.17 -0.79
C ARG A 177 -7.28 -15.04 -1.00
N ALA A 178 -6.62 -14.92 -2.15
CA ALA A 178 -5.41 -15.69 -2.45
C ALA A 178 -4.31 -15.40 -1.43
N MET A 179 -4.01 -14.13 -1.15
CA MET A 179 -2.98 -13.76 -0.19
C MET A 179 -3.32 -14.22 1.24
N THR A 180 -4.60 -14.15 1.65
CA THR A 180 -5.03 -14.67 2.95
C THR A 180 -4.83 -16.19 3.05
N LEU A 181 -5.22 -16.94 2.02
CA LEU A 181 -5.02 -18.40 1.99
C LEU A 181 -3.52 -18.79 1.95
N MET A 182 -2.66 -17.92 1.43
CA MET A 182 -1.20 -18.08 1.49
C MET A 182 -0.63 -17.70 2.87
N GLY A 183 -1.47 -17.24 3.80
CA GLY A 183 -1.15 -16.97 5.19
C GLY A 183 -0.71 -15.52 5.46
N ALA A 184 -1.20 -14.55 4.69
CA ALA A 184 -1.05 -13.14 5.05
C ALA A 184 -1.72 -12.85 6.40
N GLU A 185 -1.09 -12.03 7.23
CA GLU A 185 -1.63 -11.53 8.50
C GLU A 185 -2.15 -10.09 8.38
N VAL A 186 -1.69 -9.35 7.36
CA VAL A 186 -2.13 -7.98 7.02
C VAL A 186 -2.14 -7.84 5.51
N LEU A 187 -3.15 -7.17 4.95
CA LEU A 187 -3.20 -6.79 3.54
C LEU A 187 -2.86 -5.30 3.38
N LEU A 188 -1.94 -4.99 2.46
CA LEU A 188 -1.46 -3.64 2.20
C LEU A 188 -1.76 -3.23 0.75
N TYR A 189 -2.34 -2.03 0.59
CA TYR A 189 -2.69 -1.48 -0.71
C TYR A 189 -2.20 -0.02 -0.84
N PRO A 190 -0.96 0.20 -1.32
CA PRO A 190 -0.58 1.52 -1.81
C PRO A 190 -1.45 1.88 -3.01
N THR A 191 -1.98 3.09 -3.02
CA THR A 191 -3.08 3.47 -3.92
C THR A 191 -2.86 4.90 -4.47
N ALA A 192 -3.43 5.15 -5.65
CA ALA A 192 -3.63 6.45 -6.25
C ALA A 192 -5.05 6.48 -6.86
N ILE A 193 -6.05 6.75 -6.03
CA ILE A 193 -7.46 6.81 -6.43
C ILE A 193 -8.07 8.17 -6.13
N GLY A 194 -8.82 8.71 -7.08
CA GLY A 194 -9.43 10.03 -7.00
C GLY A 194 -10.65 10.15 -7.90
N SER A 195 -10.94 11.37 -8.32
CA SER A 195 -12.07 11.70 -9.19
C SER A 195 -11.98 11.00 -10.55
N GLU A 196 -13.14 10.81 -11.16
CA GLU A 196 -13.27 10.25 -12.51
C GLU A 196 -13.40 11.42 -13.50
N PRO A 197 -12.38 11.68 -14.36
CA PRO A 197 -12.40 12.87 -15.26
C PRO A 197 -13.60 12.94 -16.21
N GLU A 198 -14.13 11.78 -16.64
CA GLU A 198 -15.31 11.73 -17.54
C GLU A 198 -16.65 11.66 -16.78
N ALA A 199 -16.61 11.52 -15.46
CA ALA A 199 -17.80 11.48 -14.61
C ALA A 199 -17.58 12.29 -13.32
N PRO A 200 -17.41 13.62 -13.43
CA PRO A 200 -17.02 14.48 -12.31
C PRO A 200 -18.04 14.51 -11.16
N GLU A 201 -19.27 14.08 -11.40
CA GLU A 201 -20.31 13.92 -10.39
C GLU A 201 -20.15 12.63 -9.56
N LEU A 202 -19.32 11.70 -10.02
CA LEU A 202 -19.09 10.43 -9.34
C LEU A 202 -18.03 10.58 -8.23
N ASP A 203 -18.43 10.39 -6.99
CA ASP A 203 -17.54 10.22 -5.84
C ASP A 203 -17.48 8.74 -5.47
N SER A 204 -16.44 8.04 -5.92
CA SER A 204 -16.26 6.62 -5.66
C SER A 204 -15.55 6.31 -4.33
N ALA A 205 -15.16 7.32 -3.53
CA ALA A 205 -14.39 7.12 -2.29
C ALA A 205 -15.07 6.16 -1.30
N ALA A 206 -16.38 6.38 -1.04
CA ALA A 206 -17.12 5.52 -0.12
C ALA A 206 -17.35 4.09 -0.70
N HIS A 207 -17.43 3.95 -2.02
CA HIS A 207 -17.49 2.64 -2.68
C HIS A 207 -16.15 1.90 -2.53
N TRP A 208 -15.04 2.57 -2.84
CA TRP A 208 -13.69 2.06 -2.65
C TRP A 208 -13.48 1.53 -1.23
N GLN A 209 -13.74 2.34 -0.21
CA GLN A 209 -13.57 1.93 1.18
C GLN A 209 -14.44 0.73 1.55
N ARG A 210 -15.71 0.66 1.09
CA ARG A 210 -16.59 -0.50 1.36
C ARG A 210 -16.08 -1.79 0.76
N VAL A 211 -15.52 -1.75 -0.44
CA VAL A 211 -14.90 -2.93 -1.06
C VAL A 211 -13.73 -3.44 -0.21
N MET A 212 -12.87 -2.53 0.22
CA MET A 212 -11.70 -2.85 1.05
C MET A 212 -12.10 -3.39 2.44
N GLN A 213 -13.13 -2.79 3.07
CA GLN A 213 -13.73 -3.29 4.31
C GLN A 213 -14.32 -4.70 4.10
N GLY A 214 -14.95 -4.94 2.93
CA GLY A 214 -15.44 -6.26 2.56
C GLY A 214 -14.34 -7.30 2.46
N HIS A 215 -13.16 -6.95 1.94
CA HIS A 215 -12.00 -7.86 1.92
C HIS A 215 -11.51 -8.17 3.32
N ALA A 216 -11.43 -7.19 4.21
CA ALA A 216 -11.05 -7.39 5.60
C ALA A 216 -12.03 -8.34 6.30
N ALA A 217 -13.33 -8.04 6.25
CA ALA A 217 -14.37 -8.83 6.89
C ALA A 217 -14.48 -10.26 6.34
N ALA A 218 -14.47 -10.41 4.99
CA ALA A 218 -14.63 -11.71 4.35
C ALA A 218 -13.44 -12.66 4.55
N ASN A 219 -12.27 -12.12 4.87
CA ASN A 219 -11.04 -12.87 5.07
C ASN A 219 -10.56 -12.87 6.52
N VAL A 220 -11.25 -12.16 7.42
CA VAL A 220 -10.87 -12.01 8.84
C VAL A 220 -9.42 -11.52 8.97
N ILE A 221 -9.08 -10.43 8.28
CA ILE A 221 -7.71 -9.90 8.17
C ILE A 221 -7.71 -8.37 8.13
N PRO A 222 -6.81 -7.67 8.84
CA PRO A 222 -6.69 -6.23 8.73
C PRO A 222 -6.26 -5.78 7.34
N VAL A 223 -6.76 -4.61 6.92
CA VAL A 223 -6.40 -3.95 5.66
C VAL A 223 -5.86 -2.56 5.95
N VAL A 224 -4.77 -2.20 5.28
CA VAL A 224 -4.19 -0.85 5.27
C VAL A 224 -4.20 -0.32 3.83
N ALA A 225 -4.76 0.84 3.62
CA ALA A 225 -4.74 1.54 2.34
C ALA A 225 -4.16 2.95 2.51
N SER A 226 -3.15 3.27 1.71
CA SER A 226 -2.51 4.59 1.66
C SER A 226 -2.76 5.23 0.31
N ASN A 227 -3.36 6.41 0.30
CA ASN A 227 -3.74 7.12 -0.90
C ASN A 227 -3.02 8.47 -1.01
N ARG A 228 -3.15 9.13 -2.15
CA ARG A 228 -2.70 10.50 -2.41
C ARG A 228 -3.72 11.53 -1.95
N VAL A 229 -3.29 12.78 -1.77
CA VAL A 229 -4.11 13.98 -1.63
C VAL A 229 -3.76 15.01 -2.68
N GLY A 230 -4.62 16.01 -2.84
CA GLY A 230 -4.43 17.13 -3.79
C GLY A 230 -4.91 16.80 -5.19
N SER A 231 -4.71 17.77 -6.09
CA SER A 231 -5.09 17.63 -7.50
C SER A 231 -3.84 17.62 -8.36
N GLU A 232 -3.83 16.75 -9.35
CA GLU A 232 -2.76 16.63 -10.32
C GLU A 232 -3.33 16.76 -11.73
N ALA A 233 -2.79 17.71 -12.49
CA ALA A 233 -3.24 18.00 -13.83
C ALA A 233 -2.34 17.33 -14.88
N GLY A 234 -2.98 16.63 -15.82
CA GLY A 234 -2.40 16.19 -17.07
C GLY A 234 -2.64 17.21 -18.20
N LYS A 235 -2.42 16.78 -19.44
CA LYS A 235 -2.66 17.62 -20.63
C LYS A 235 -4.15 17.71 -20.98
N ARG A 236 -4.95 16.71 -20.63
CA ARG A 236 -6.35 16.57 -21.06
C ARG A 236 -7.33 16.46 -19.90
N SER A 237 -6.85 16.06 -18.74
CA SER A 237 -7.69 15.82 -17.57
C SER A 237 -6.94 16.19 -16.29
N GLU A 238 -7.68 16.22 -15.18
CA GLU A 238 -7.18 16.44 -13.85
C GLU A 238 -7.80 15.39 -12.91
N ILE A 239 -7.02 14.87 -11.98
CA ILE A 239 -7.50 14.01 -10.93
C ILE A 239 -7.33 14.71 -9.59
N THR A 240 -8.43 14.83 -8.84
CA THR A 240 -8.40 15.19 -7.41
C THR A 240 -8.46 13.89 -6.60
N PHE A 241 -7.36 13.57 -5.95
CA PHE A 241 -7.25 12.34 -5.15
C PHE A 241 -8.08 12.44 -3.87
N TYR A 242 -8.66 11.31 -3.46
CA TYR A 242 -9.61 11.28 -2.35
C TYR A 242 -8.96 11.40 -0.97
N GLY A 243 -7.63 11.24 -0.84
CA GLY A 243 -7.03 11.08 0.47
C GLY A 243 -7.66 9.88 1.18
N SER A 244 -8.23 10.11 2.34
CA SER A 244 -9.02 9.11 3.08
C SER A 244 -8.29 7.78 3.27
N SER A 245 -6.97 7.81 3.45
CA SER A 245 -6.17 6.65 3.83
C SER A 245 -6.73 6.05 5.12
N PHE A 246 -6.76 4.72 5.23
CA PHE A 246 -7.42 4.09 6.37
C PHE A 246 -6.81 2.75 6.76
N ILE A 247 -7.12 2.34 8.00
CA ILE A 247 -6.78 1.04 8.55
C ILE A 247 -8.07 0.39 9.06
N THR A 248 -8.30 -0.88 8.71
CA THR A 248 -9.39 -1.67 9.28
C THR A 248 -8.87 -2.67 10.30
N ASP A 249 -9.74 -3.09 11.20
CA ASP A 249 -9.53 -4.34 11.92
C ASP A 249 -9.90 -5.57 11.06
N PHE A 250 -9.78 -6.76 11.62
CA PHE A 250 -10.10 -8.01 10.94
C PHE A 250 -11.61 -8.23 10.70
N THR A 251 -12.49 -7.43 11.32
CA THR A 251 -13.94 -7.46 11.07
C THR A 251 -14.37 -6.55 9.93
N GLY A 252 -13.43 -5.73 9.42
CA GLY A 252 -13.66 -4.73 8.38
C GLY A 252 -14.12 -3.37 8.92
N ALA A 253 -14.15 -3.17 10.24
CA ALA A 253 -14.42 -1.86 10.80
C ALA A 253 -13.20 -0.95 10.58
N LYS A 254 -13.41 0.27 10.07
CA LYS A 254 -12.36 1.29 10.04
C LYS A 254 -12.04 1.73 11.46
N ILE A 255 -10.80 1.53 11.89
CA ILE A 255 -10.31 1.89 13.23
C ILE A 255 -9.44 3.14 13.23
N SER A 256 -8.93 3.52 12.05
CA SER A 256 -8.24 4.78 11.82
C SER A 256 -8.49 5.23 10.39
N GLU A 257 -8.71 6.54 10.19
CA GLU A 257 -8.97 7.13 8.89
C GLU A 257 -8.45 8.57 8.84
N ALA A 258 -7.75 8.91 7.77
CA ALA A 258 -7.33 10.28 7.49
C ALA A 258 -8.44 11.05 6.75
N ASP A 259 -8.37 12.36 6.80
CA ASP A 259 -9.26 13.22 6.01
C ASP A 259 -8.92 13.20 4.52
N ARG A 260 -9.64 13.97 3.72
CA ARG A 260 -9.47 13.99 2.25
C ARG A 260 -8.36 14.93 1.76
N GLN A 261 -7.75 15.73 2.59
CA GLN A 261 -6.94 16.88 2.17
C GLN A 261 -5.58 16.97 2.85
N SER A 262 -5.49 16.56 4.12
CA SER A 262 -4.26 16.72 4.90
C SER A 262 -3.14 15.80 4.43
N GLN A 263 -1.94 16.32 4.36
CA GLN A 263 -0.74 15.48 4.28
C GLN A 263 -0.43 14.99 5.70
N THR A 264 -0.59 13.70 5.93
CA THR A 264 -0.56 13.14 7.29
C THR A 264 -0.26 11.65 7.30
N HIS A 265 -0.14 11.10 8.47
CA HIS A 265 -0.15 9.67 8.74
C HIS A 265 -1.16 9.34 9.85
N ILE A 266 -1.62 8.12 9.85
CA ILE A 266 -2.55 7.57 10.83
C ILE A 266 -2.03 6.22 11.31
N LEU A 267 -2.29 5.89 12.57
CA LEU A 267 -1.84 4.67 13.21
C LEU A 267 -2.99 3.86 13.77
N ALA A 268 -2.79 2.55 13.86
CA ALA A 268 -3.61 1.64 14.65
C ALA A 268 -2.75 0.47 15.15
N THR A 269 -2.87 0.15 16.44
CA THR A 269 -2.26 -1.04 17.02
C THR A 269 -3.29 -2.17 17.07
N LEU A 270 -2.93 -3.33 16.53
CA LEU A 270 -3.80 -4.49 16.41
C LEU A 270 -3.11 -5.72 16.99
N ASP A 271 -3.88 -6.55 17.70
CA ASP A 271 -3.48 -7.91 18.00
C ASP A 271 -3.77 -8.81 16.80
N LEU A 272 -2.72 -9.13 16.04
CA LEU A 272 -2.85 -9.98 14.84
C LEU A 272 -3.23 -11.43 15.18
N PHE A 273 -3.06 -11.84 16.44
CA PHE A 273 -3.48 -13.17 16.90
C PHE A 273 -4.99 -13.23 17.15
N ALA A 274 -5.63 -12.12 17.49
CA ALA A 274 -7.07 -12.10 17.75
C ALA A 274 -7.90 -12.57 16.53
N ALA A 275 -7.45 -12.26 15.31
CA ALA A 275 -8.07 -12.73 14.08
C ALA A 275 -8.08 -14.26 13.95
N ALA A 276 -7.03 -14.93 14.44
CA ALA A 276 -6.94 -16.40 14.40
C ALA A 276 -7.84 -17.11 15.41
N GLN A 277 -8.40 -16.36 16.37
CA GLN A 277 -9.32 -16.87 17.40
C GLN A 277 -10.79 -16.60 17.05
N TYR A 278 -11.04 -15.72 16.08
CA TYR A 278 -12.39 -15.33 15.64
C TYR A 278 -12.99 -16.39 14.71
#